data_49b50231c27b9c830d0b3e5a67fd7b2f
#
_entry.id   49b50231c27b9c830d0b3e5a67fd7b2f
#
_cell.length_a   1.000
_cell.length_b   1.000
_cell.length_c   1.000
_cell.angle_alpha   90.00
_cell.angle_beta   90.00
_cell.angle_gamma   90.00
#
_symmetry.space_group_name_H-M   'P 1'
#
loop_
_entity.id
_entity.type
_entity.pdbx_description
1 polymer ?
#
loop_
_entity_poly.entity_id
_entity_poly.type
_entity_poly.pdbx_seq_one_letter_code
_entity_poly.pdbx_strand_id
1 'polypeptide(L)'
;YTPLTEISTGRDFSRAREAFFSGKISVLLLTERFHFYRRYLIRGAITVVFYAPPEHAVYYPEFIRAPLSVRDASSAAPTDPADLQVWTLFCKYDLLRLERVVGASQARKMLTGTDTSYRFL
;
A
#
# COMPACT_ATOMS: atom_id res chain seq x y z
N TYR A 1 0.97 14.57 7.78
CA TYR A 1 1.57 13.33 7.29
C TYR A 1 2.95 13.08 7.88
N THR A 2 3.36 11.83 7.94
CA THR A 2 4.70 11.47 8.39
C THR A 2 5.38 10.61 7.31
N PRO A 3 6.54 11.01 6.79
CA PRO A 3 7.29 10.22 5.84
C PRO A 3 8.20 9.20 6.55
N LEU A 4 8.24 7.98 6.03
CA LEU A 4 9.20 6.95 6.40
C LEU A 4 10.03 6.56 5.17
N THR A 5 11.32 6.77 5.27
CA THR A 5 12.28 6.54 4.20
C THR A 5 13.38 5.59 4.65
N GLU A 6 14.27 5.22 3.76
CA GLU A 6 15.41 4.35 4.06
C GLU A 6 16.34 4.90 5.15
N ILE A 7 16.31 6.20 5.39
CA ILE A 7 17.11 6.85 6.44
C ILE A 7 16.38 6.96 7.79
N SER A 8 15.10 6.61 7.84
CA SER A 8 14.32 6.65 9.08
C SER A 8 14.81 5.59 10.07
N THR A 9 14.91 5.98 11.33
CA THR A 9 15.33 5.06 12.41
C THR A 9 14.18 4.18 12.88
N GLY A 10 14.49 3.10 13.62
CA GLY A 10 13.46 2.27 14.25
C GLY A 10 12.58 3.04 15.22
N ARG A 11 13.12 4.07 15.87
CA ARG A 11 12.39 4.97 16.77
C ARG A 11 11.41 5.86 16.00
N ASP A 12 11.81 6.37 14.85
CA ASP A 12 10.94 7.17 13.97
C ASP A 12 9.77 6.32 13.49
N PHE A 13 10.04 5.09 13.10
CA PHE A 13 9.00 4.14 12.70
C PHE A 13 8.01 3.88 13.83
N SER A 14 8.48 3.57 15.04
CA SER A 14 7.61 3.28 16.18
C SER A 14 6.69 4.46 16.52
N ARG A 15 7.23 5.69 16.50
CA ARG A 15 6.45 6.91 16.73
C ARG A 15 5.42 7.15 15.63
N ALA A 16 5.82 6.99 14.37
CA ALA A 16 4.93 7.18 13.23
C ALA A 16 3.79 6.16 13.23
N ARG A 17 4.10 4.90 13.50
CA ARG A 17 3.11 3.82 13.59
C ARG A 17 2.10 4.06 14.70
N GLU A 18 2.57 4.44 15.89
CA GLU A 18 1.70 4.75 17.03
C GLU A 18 0.80 5.95 16.74
N ALA A 19 1.37 7.01 16.18
CA ALA A 19 0.62 8.21 15.82
C ALA A 19 -0.43 7.95 14.73
N PHE A 20 -0.11 7.10 13.76
CA PHE A 20 -1.03 6.70 12.71
C PHE A 20 -2.15 5.81 13.27
N PHE A 21 -1.80 4.79 14.04
CA PHE A 21 -2.77 3.87 14.64
C PHE A 21 -3.73 4.57 15.62
N SER A 22 -3.23 5.53 16.39
CA SER A 22 -4.04 6.32 17.32
C SER A 22 -4.86 7.44 16.64
N GLY A 23 -4.73 7.62 15.33
CA GLY A 23 -5.43 8.67 14.59
C GLY A 23 -4.86 10.09 14.76
N LYS A 24 -3.70 10.23 15.40
CA LYS A 24 -3.02 11.54 15.53
C LYS A 24 -2.51 12.07 14.19
N ILE A 25 -2.14 11.17 13.28
CA ILE A 25 -1.83 11.49 11.88
C ILE A 25 -2.74 10.69 10.96
N SER A 26 -3.20 11.34 9.90
CA SER A 26 -4.14 10.72 8.95
C SER A 26 -3.45 10.04 7.78
N VAL A 27 -2.21 10.42 7.48
CA VAL A 27 -1.47 9.93 6.32
C VAL A 27 -0.06 9.52 6.71
N LEU A 28 0.30 8.30 6.34
CA LEU A 28 1.64 7.76 6.46
C LEU A 28 2.22 7.56 5.05
N LEU A 29 3.36 8.16 4.77
CA LEU A 29 4.07 8.00 3.51
C LEU A 29 5.22 7.01 3.69
N LEU A 30 5.29 6.02 2.81
CA LEU A 30 6.33 4.99 2.83
C LEU A 30 7.06 4.98 1.50
N THR A 31 8.37 4.91 1.53
CA THR A 31 9.14 4.55 0.34
C THR A 31 9.23 3.04 0.21
N GLU A 32 9.31 2.55 -1.03
CA GLU A 32 9.52 1.12 -1.27
C GLU A 32 10.85 0.63 -0.69
N ARG A 33 11.86 1.49 -0.70
CA ARG A 33 13.16 1.22 -0.06
C ARG A 33 13.04 1.03 1.46
N PHE A 34 12.24 1.84 2.12
CA PHE A 34 11.96 1.63 3.55
C PHE A 34 11.37 0.24 3.79
N HIS A 35 10.36 -0.15 3.02
CA HIS A 35 9.74 -1.46 3.12
C HIS A 35 10.73 -2.59 2.83
N PHE A 36 11.59 -2.44 1.85
CA PHE A 36 12.64 -3.42 1.51
C PHE A 36 13.57 -3.72 2.69
N TYR A 37 14.02 -2.69 3.39
CA TYR A 37 14.94 -2.85 4.51
C TYR A 37 14.27 -3.27 5.82
N ARG A 38 13.05 -2.85 6.07
CA ARG A 38 12.39 -2.99 7.36
C ARG A 38 11.30 -4.05 7.39
N ARG A 39 10.57 -4.25 6.29
CA ARG A 39 9.47 -5.22 6.17
C ARG A 39 8.43 -5.14 7.29
N TYR A 40 8.19 -3.96 7.82
CA TYR A 40 7.23 -3.75 8.89
C TYR A 40 5.79 -3.72 8.37
N LEU A 41 4.90 -4.38 9.10
CA LEU A 41 3.46 -4.31 8.83
C LEU A 41 2.87 -3.04 9.45
N ILE A 42 2.15 -2.27 8.63
CA ILE A 42 1.43 -1.07 9.06
C ILE A 42 -0.04 -1.43 9.23
N ARG A 43 -0.54 -1.25 10.44
CA ARG A 43 -1.94 -1.53 10.80
C ARG A 43 -2.75 -0.25 10.88
N GLY A 44 -4.10 -0.37 10.76
CA GLY A 44 -5.03 0.74 10.92
C GLY A 44 -5.29 1.54 9.65
N ALA A 45 -4.70 1.16 8.51
CA ALA A 45 -5.03 1.78 7.24
C ALA A 45 -6.36 1.24 6.71
N ILE A 46 -7.22 2.13 6.26
CA ILE A 46 -8.46 1.82 5.52
C ILE A 46 -8.31 2.09 4.03
N THR A 47 -7.30 2.84 3.66
CA THR A 47 -6.96 3.14 2.27
C THR A 47 -5.45 2.99 2.06
N VAL A 48 -5.10 2.27 1.02
CA VAL A 48 -3.72 2.14 0.54
C VAL A 48 -3.61 2.74 -0.84
N VAL A 49 -2.68 3.65 -1.04
CA VAL A 49 -2.43 4.28 -2.34
C VAL A 49 -1.02 3.99 -2.80
N PHE A 50 -0.91 3.29 -3.92
CA PHE A 50 0.36 3.15 -4.63
C PHE A 50 0.48 4.29 -5.63
N TYR A 51 1.45 5.16 -5.44
CA TYR A 51 1.71 6.28 -6.36
C TYR A 51 2.24 5.82 -7.73
N ALA A 52 2.78 4.62 -7.78
CA ALA A 52 3.11 3.86 -8.99
C ALA A 52 3.02 2.36 -8.66
N PRO A 53 2.85 1.46 -9.64
CA PRO A 53 2.98 0.03 -9.38
C PRO A 53 4.35 -0.28 -8.74
N PRO A 54 4.40 -1.13 -7.71
CA PRO A 54 5.65 -1.40 -7.01
C PRO A 54 6.68 -2.04 -7.95
N GLU A 55 7.95 -1.75 -7.72
CA GLU A 55 9.07 -2.33 -8.46
C GLU A 55 9.16 -3.85 -8.21
N HIS A 56 8.90 -4.26 -6.96
CA HIS A 56 8.77 -5.66 -6.57
C HIS A 56 7.30 -6.03 -6.38
N ALA A 57 6.77 -6.85 -7.28
CA ALA A 57 5.35 -7.22 -7.27
C ALA A 57 4.88 -7.86 -5.96
N VAL A 58 5.78 -8.54 -5.23
CA VAL A 58 5.49 -9.16 -3.92
C VAL A 58 5.07 -8.12 -2.86
N TYR A 59 5.48 -6.87 -2.98
CA TYR A 59 5.09 -5.82 -2.04
C TYR A 59 3.62 -5.42 -2.16
N TYR A 60 3.03 -5.61 -3.34
CA TYR A 60 1.62 -5.29 -3.54
C TYR A 60 0.71 -6.08 -2.57
N PRO A 61 0.74 -7.42 -2.54
CA PRO A 61 -0.05 -8.17 -1.57
C PRO A 61 0.40 -7.96 -0.12
N GLU A 62 1.69 -7.71 0.14
CA GLU A 62 2.17 -7.45 1.50
C GLU A 62 1.52 -6.18 2.09
N PHE A 63 1.47 -5.08 1.34
CA PHE A 63 0.83 -3.85 1.79
C PHE A 63 -0.69 -3.97 1.94
N ILE A 64 -1.34 -4.76 1.11
CA ILE A 64 -2.78 -4.98 1.19
C ILE A 64 -3.14 -5.85 2.41
N ARG A 65 -2.34 -6.86 2.70
CA ARG A 65 -2.59 -7.78 3.82
C ARG A 65 -2.27 -7.16 5.18
N ALA A 66 -1.36 -6.21 5.25
CA ALA A 66 -0.96 -5.59 6.50
C ALA A 66 -2.12 -4.97 7.30
N PRO A 67 -3.01 -4.17 6.71
CA PRO A 67 -4.19 -3.65 7.38
C PRO A 67 -5.16 -4.74 7.86
N LEU A 68 -5.23 -5.85 7.13
CA LEU A 68 -6.16 -6.96 7.38
C LEU A 68 -5.64 -7.96 8.43
N SER A 69 -4.38 -7.87 8.83
CA SER A 69 -3.74 -8.85 9.72
C SER A 69 -4.06 -8.66 11.20
N VAL A 70 -4.92 -7.72 11.55
CA VAL A 70 -5.25 -7.40 12.94
C VAL A 70 -6.26 -8.40 13.50
N ARG A 71 -5.78 -9.36 14.27
CA ARG A 71 -6.60 -10.27 15.10
C ARG A 71 -6.50 -9.98 16.60
N ASP A 72 -6.02 -8.83 17.01
CA ASP A 72 -5.94 -8.51 18.43
C ASP A 72 -7.27 -7.93 18.91
N ALA A 73 -7.89 -8.66 19.82
CA ALA A 73 -9.22 -8.40 20.41
C ALA A 73 -9.32 -7.10 21.24
N SER A 74 -8.31 -6.26 21.24
CA SER A 74 -8.23 -5.07 22.10
C SER A 74 -8.26 -3.73 21.36
N SER A 75 -8.33 -3.72 20.05
CA SER A 75 -8.36 -2.46 19.31
C SER A 75 -9.59 -2.30 18.44
N ALA A 76 -10.05 -1.06 18.35
CA ALA A 76 -11.19 -0.64 17.57
C ALA A 76 -11.30 -1.35 16.22
N ALA A 77 -12.48 -1.91 16.00
CA ALA A 77 -13.01 -2.56 14.80
C ALA A 77 -11.98 -3.26 13.87
N PRO A 78 -12.09 -4.58 13.69
CA PRO A 78 -11.38 -5.23 12.61
C PRO A 78 -11.79 -4.54 11.31
N THR A 79 -10.84 -4.07 10.54
CA THR A 79 -11.10 -3.59 9.19
C THR A 79 -11.64 -4.79 8.39
N ASP A 80 -12.90 -4.75 8.06
CA ASP A 80 -13.48 -5.75 7.16
C ASP A 80 -12.68 -5.67 5.85
N PRO A 81 -12.24 -6.79 5.27
CA PRO A 81 -11.64 -6.78 3.95
C PRO A 81 -12.43 -6.01 2.91
N ALA A 82 -13.74 -5.95 3.06
CA ALA A 82 -14.64 -5.17 2.20
C ALA A 82 -14.48 -3.64 2.35
N ASP A 83 -13.97 -3.17 3.49
CA ASP A 83 -13.81 -1.74 3.77
C ASP A 83 -12.45 -1.21 3.30
N LEU A 84 -11.48 -2.08 3.02
CA LEU A 84 -10.17 -1.67 2.54
C LEU A 84 -10.24 -1.21 1.09
N GLN A 85 -9.86 0.03 0.85
CA GLN A 85 -9.72 0.57 -0.49
C GLN A 85 -8.26 0.59 -0.92
N VAL A 86 -7.99 0.09 -2.11
CA VAL A 86 -6.65 0.08 -2.69
C VAL A 86 -6.67 0.81 -4.03
N TRP A 87 -5.84 1.82 -4.16
CA TRP A 87 -5.68 2.61 -5.36
C TRP A 87 -4.27 2.49 -5.88
N THR A 88 -4.12 2.33 -7.18
CA THR A 88 -2.82 2.32 -7.84
C THR A 88 -2.84 3.28 -9.01
N LEU A 89 -1.97 4.27 -8.97
CA LEU A 89 -1.74 5.16 -10.10
C LEU A 89 -0.75 4.48 -11.05
N PHE A 90 -0.95 4.66 -12.34
CA PHE A 90 -0.05 4.12 -13.36
C PHE A 90 -0.03 5.00 -14.60
N CYS A 91 1.02 4.88 -15.38
CA CYS A 91 1.13 5.52 -16.70
C CYS A 91 1.63 4.50 -17.74
N LYS A 92 1.68 4.94 -19.00
CA LYS A 92 2.10 4.07 -20.11
C LYS A 92 3.50 3.46 -19.97
N TYR A 93 4.35 4.05 -19.14
CA TYR A 93 5.72 3.56 -18.89
C TYR A 93 5.81 2.51 -17.80
N ASP A 94 4.71 2.24 -17.10
CA ASP A 94 4.65 1.28 -16.01
C ASP A 94 4.26 -0.14 -16.45
N LEU A 95 4.25 -0.42 -17.76
CA LEU A 95 3.78 -1.70 -18.32
C LEU A 95 4.38 -2.92 -17.61
N LEU A 96 5.70 -2.98 -17.47
CA LEU A 96 6.38 -4.14 -16.89
C LEU A 96 6.03 -4.34 -15.40
N ARG A 97 5.92 -3.26 -14.65
CA ARG A 97 5.51 -3.31 -13.24
C ARG A 97 4.05 -3.71 -13.10
N LEU A 98 3.20 -3.18 -13.95
CA LEU A 98 1.77 -3.47 -13.96
C LEU A 98 1.50 -4.92 -14.36
N GLU A 99 2.21 -5.46 -15.35
CA GLU A 99 2.12 -6.86 -15.76
C GLU A 99 2.40 -7.85 -14.62
N ARG A 100 3.33 -7.51 -13.76
CA ARG A 100 3.67 -8.35 -12.59
C ARG A 100 2.58 -8.36 -11.51
N VAL A 101 1.73 -7.35 -11.49
CA VAL A 101 0.63 -7.24 -10.52
C VAL A 101 -0.67 -7.81 -11.07
N VAL A 102 -1.07 -7.40 -12.29
CA VAL A 102 -2.38 -7.76 -12.86
C VAL A 102 -2.31 -8.77 -14.01
N GLY A 103 -1.11 -9.14 -14.46
CA GLY A 103 -0.88 -10.02 -15.60
C GLY A 103 -0.80 -9.26 -16.93
N ALA A 104 -0.14 -9.87 -17.92
CA ALA A 104 0.18 -9.22 -19.20
C ALA A 104 -1.07 -8.79 -19.99
N SER A 105 -2.09 -9.63 -20.03
CA SER A 105 -3.32 -9.35 -20.79
C SER A 105 -4.07 -8.15 -20.23
N GLN A 106 -4.24 -8.07 -18.92
CA GLN A 106 -4.93 -6.96 -18.26
C GLN A 106 -4.10 -5.67 -18.35
N ALA A 107 -2.79 -5.75 -18.12
CA ALA A 107 -1.92 -4.58 -18.22
C ALA A 107 -1.97 -3.94 -19.61
N ARG A 108 -1.94 -4.73 -20.67
CA ARG A 108 -2.07 -4.23 -22.04
C ARG A 108 -3.43 -3.57 -22.29
N LYS A 109 -4.53 -4.18 -21.85
CA LYS A 109 -5.86 -3.57 -21.95
C LYS A 109 -5.93 -2.23 -21.24
N MET A 110 -5.36 -2.13 -20.06
CA MET A 110 -5.36 -0.90 -19.27
C MET A 110 -4.56 0.22 -19.94
N LEU A 111 -3.45 -0.11 -20.59
CA LEU A 111 -2.59 0.90 -21.24
C LEU A 111 -3.01 1.29 -22.65
N THR A 112 -3.73 0.44 -23.36
CA THR A 112 -4.24 0.70 -24.71
C THR A 112 -5.70 1.16 -24.72
N GLY A 113 -6.41 0.97 -23.60
CA GLY A 113 -7.79 1.39 -23.46
C GLY A 113 -7.96 2.91 -23.38
N THR A 114 -9.17 3.35 -23.60
CA THR A 114 -9.57 4.77 -23.48
C THR A 114 -10.06 5.13 -22.09
N ASP A 115 -10.29 4.13 -21.24
CA ASP A 115 -10.76 4.34 -19.89
C ASP A 115 -9.66 4.92 -18.99
N THR A 116 -10.04 5.82 -18.12
CA THR A 116 -9.11 6.47 -17.17
C THR A 116 -8.98 5.72 -15.85
N SER A 117 -9.85 4.75 -15.60
CA SER A 117 -9.83 3.96 -14.38
C SER A 117 -10.31 2.52 -14.63
N TYR A 118 -9.73 1.59 -13.90
CA TYR A 118 -10.07 0.17 -13.94
C TYR A 118 -10.28 -0.34 -12.52
N ARG A 119 -11.29 -1.18 -12.34
CA ARG A 119 -11.61 -1.76 -11.04
C ARG A 119 -11.50 -3.28 -11.10
N PHE A 120 -10.78 -3.83 -10.13
CA PHE A 120 -10.69 -5.27 -9.90
C PHE A 120 -11.42 -5.61 -8.59
N LEU A 121 -12.20 -6.64 -8.64
CA LEU A 121 -12.97 -7.15 -7.49
C LEU A 121 -12.28 -8.36 -6.88
#